data_5742ba23250afd30a13f7fbd1422b34e
#
_entry.id   5742ba23250afd30a13f7fbd1422b34e
#
_cell.length_a   1.000
_cell.length_b   1.000
_cell.length_c   1.000
_cell.angle_alpha   90.00
_cell.angle_beta   90.00
_cell.angle_gamma   90.00
#
_symmetry.space_group_name_H-M   'P 1'
#
loop_
_entity.id
_entity.type
_entity.pdbx_description
1 polymer ?
#
loop_
_entity_poly.entity_id
_entity_poly.type
_entity_poly.pdbx_seq_one_letter_code
_entity_poly.pdbx_strand_id
1 'polypeptide(L)'
;MITTTIRRMLSTVALQRAMLSTSSALALALLAPTEAHGQTDYYNTDRGRPVQVEDAYVTERHAFELKLAPVRLERTNGGAYNWGLEPEIALGILPRTQVELGVPLAFMEQGGVRRSGIAGLDLSVMHNFNVETEGLPALALRADVLAPVGNLAADRAYSSLTGIATRTYSWARFHVNGQYTFGASPASSSAATTLGGPGALDVSRWFAGAAIDKAYPLSSYLVTAEFYGRKPLDSSQAVEYTAGTGTRFQLSPTLALDGGFGRRLNGPEQGWYVTFGSAYAFSIPALFPGAR
;
A
#
# COMPACT_ATOMS: atom_id res chain seq x y z
N MET A 1 -8.35 -44.79 -20.39
CA MET A 1 -8.38 -43.96 -19.18
C MET A 1 -6.99 -43.52 -18.71
N ILE A 2 -5.91 -44.27 -18.95
CA ILE A 2 -4.52 -43.95 -18.50
C ILE A 2 -3.89 -42.81 -19.28
N THR A 3 -4.17 -42.69 -20.59
CA THR A 3 -3.59 -41.64 -21.49
C THR A 3 -4.01 -40.21 -21.17
N THR A 4 -5.20 -40.01 -20.59
CA THR A 4 -5.73 -38.67 -20.27
C THR A 4 -5.11 -38.14 -18.97
N THR A 5 -4.76 -39.02 -18.04
CA THR A 5 -4.11 -38.64 -16.76
C THR A 5 -2.66 -38.23 -16.97
N ILE A 6 -1.94 -38.90 -17.86
CA ILE A 6 -0.54 -38.56 -18.19
C ILE A 6 -0.46 -37.20 -18.90
N ARG A 7 -1.39 -36.89 -19.82
CA ARG A 7 -1.42 -35.57 -20.48
C ARG A 7 -1.69 -34.42 -19.50
N ARG A 8 -2.54 -34.62 -18.48
CA ARG A 8 -2.80 -33.60 -17.44
C ARG A 8 -1.59 -33.40 -16.52
N MET A 9 -0.88 -34.46 -16.15
CA MET A 9 0.35 -34.34 -15.35
C MET A 9 1.47 -33.60 -16.10
N LEU A 10 1.65 -33.88 -17.39
CA LEU A 10 2.68 -33.20 -18.20
C LEU A 10 2.38 -31.72 -18.41
N SER A 11 1.08 -31.34 -18.55
CA SER A 11 0.69 -29.93 -18.65
C SER A 11 0.90 -29.16 -17.36
N THR A 12 0.66 -29.78 -16.21
CA THR A 12 0.86 -29.14 -14.88
C THR A 12 2.34 -28.92 -14.58
N VAL A 13 3.20 -29.88 -14.90
CA VAL A 13 4.66 -29.78 -14.73
C VAL A 13 5.26 -28.73 -15.68
N ALA A 14 4.75 -28.63 -16.91
CA ALA A 14 5.18 -27.60 -17.86
C ALA A 14 4.77 -26.19 -17.40
N LEU A 15 3.57 -26.02 -16.85
CA LEU A 15 3.09 -24.75 -16.31
C LEU A 15 3.90 -24.32 -15.05
N GLN A 16 4.21 -25.26 -14.15
CA GLN A 16 5.04 -24.99 -12.99
C GLN A 16 6.48 -24.62 -13.38
N ARG A 17 7.06 -25.27 -14.38
CA ARG A 17 8.41 -24.93 -14.91
C ARG A 17 8.40 -23.55 -15.59
N ALA A 18 7.35 -23.20 -16.33
CA ALA A 18 7.21 -21.87 -16.93
C ALA A 18 7.05 -20.78 -15.87
N MET A 19 6.29 -20.99 -14.81
CA MET A 19 6.16 -20.04 -13.69
C MET A 19 7.46 -19.88 -12.90
N LEU A 20 8.20 -20.94 -12.66
CA LEU A 20 9.51 -20.89 -11.99
C LEU A 20 10.57 -20.18 -12.84
N SER A 21 10.58 -20.37 -14.16
CA SER A 21 11.53 -19.70 -15.05
C SER A 21 11.22 -18.22 -15.23
N THR A 22 9.95 -17.82 -15.26
CA THR A 22 9.55 -16.40 -15.32
C THR A 22 9.85 -15.67 -13.99
N SER A 23 9.65 -16.32 -12.85
CA SER A 23 10.00 -15.78 -11.54
C SER A 23 11.51 -15.57 -11.38
N SER A 24 12.33 -16.52 -11.88
CA SER A 24 13.79 -16.41 -11.85
C SER A 24 14.32 -15.35 -12.81
N ALA A 25 13.73 -15.19 -13.99
CA ALA A 25 14.11 -14.15 -14.95
C ALA A 25 13.77 -12.74 -14.43
N LEU A 26 12.63 -12.59 -13.76
CA LEU A 26 12.24 -11.32 -13.13
C LEU A 26 13.17 -10.99 -11.94
N ALA A 27 13.53 -11.98 -11.12
CA ALA A 27 14.48 -11.79 -10.03
C ALA A 27 15.91 -11.45 -10.53
N LEU A 28 16.35 -12.03 -11.65
CA LEU A 28 17.64 -11.69 -12.26
C LEU A 28 17.64 -10.31 -12.92
N ALA A 29 16.53 -9.90 -13.53
CA ALA A 29 16.38 -8.56 -14.10
C ALA A 29 16.43 -7.45 -13.04
N LEU A 30 15.99 -7.75 -11.81
CA LEU A 30 16.06 -6.85 -10.65
C LEU A 30 17.49 -6.73 -10.06
N LEU A 31 18.38 -7.65 -10.40
CA LEU A 31 19.79 -7.65 -9.94
C LEU A 31 20.78 -7.05 -10.96
N ALA A 32 20.31 -6.67 -12.16
CA ALA A 32 21.16 -5.98 -13.13
C ALA A 32 21.49 -4.57 -12.59
N PRO A 33 22.78 -4.17 -12.49
CA PRO A 33 23.14 -2.81 -12.11
C PRO A 33 22.72 -1.87 -13.25
N THR A 34 21.54 -1.31 -13.17
CA THR A 34 21.13 -0.18 -13.97
C THR A 34 21.60 1.08 -13.25
N GLU A 35 22.17 2.04 -13.97
CA GLU A 35 22.39 3.37 -13.42
C GLU A 35 20.99 3.90 -13.02
N ALA A 36 20.69 3.77 -11.75
CA ALA A 36 19.38 4.15 -11.23
C ALA A 36 19.36 5.67 -11.04
N HIS A 37 18.55 6.34 -11.83
CA HIS A 37 18.23 7.76 -11.62
C HIS A 37 17.03 7.96 -10.69
N GLY A 38 16.40 6.90 -10.20
CA GLY A 38 15.39 6.92 -9.16
C GLY A 38 16.01 6.68 -7.80
N GLN A 39 15.66 7.47 -6.81
CA GLN A 39 16.06 7.27 -5.42
C GLN A 39 14.80 7.05 -4.57
N THR A 40 14.79 6.02 -3.72
CA THR A 40 13.76 5.90 -2.71
C THR A 40 14.18 6.65 -1.46
N ASP A 41 13.29 7.49 -0.97
CA ASP A 41 13.57 8.32 0.20
C ASP A 41 13.07 7.62 1.47
N TYR A 42 13.98 7.33 2.41
CA TYR A 42 13.62 6.70 3.68
C TYR A 42 12.68 7.54 4.53
N TYR A 43 12.61 8.84 4.31
CA TYR A 43 11.73 9.75 5.03
C TYR A 43 10.34 9.92 4.40
N ASN A 44 10.08 9.38 3.20
CA ASN A 44 8.73 9.37 2.65
C ASN A 44 7.91 8.25 3.28
N THR A 45 6.68 8.56 3.64
CA THR A 45 5.72 7.59 4.17
C THR A 45 4.61 7.38 3.15
N ASP A 46 4.54 6.16 2.62
CA ASP A 46 3.46 5.76 1.73
C ASP A 46 2.29 5.19 2.53
N ARG A 47 1.09 5.25 2.00
CA ARG A 47 -0.08 4.67 2.63
C ARG A 47 0.12 3.18 2.93
N GLY A 48 -0.10 2.80 4.19
CA GLY A 48 0.10 1.43 4.67
C GLY A 48 1.58 1.06 4.94
N ARG A 49 2.54 1.99 4.76
CA ARG A 49 3.97 1.69 4.85
C ARG A 49 4.79 2.79 5.53
N PRO A 50 5.24 2.59 6.76
CA PRO A 50 4.88 1.53 7.72
C PRO A 50 3.56 1.78 8.44
N VAL A 51 2.95 2.95 8.22
CA VAL A 51 1.71 3.45 8.83
C VAL A 51 0.68 3.80 7.73
N GLN A 52 -0.57 4.04 8.11
CA GLN A 52 -1.65 4.30 7.16
C GLN A 52 -1.68 5.74 6.66
N VAL A 53 -1.22 6.68 7.49
CA VAL A 53 -1.14 8.10 7.15
C VAL A 53 0.07 8.34 6.27
N GLU A 54 -0.13 8.85 5.06
CA GLU A 54 0.91 9.14 4.08
C GLU A 54 1.32 10.62 4.08
N ASP A 55 2.49 10.92 3.55
CA ASP A 55 2.96 12.28 3.36
C ASP A 55 2.55 12.86 1.98
N ALA A 56 2.80 14.15 1.77
CA ALA A 56 2.38 14.85 0.56
C ALA A 56 3.38 14.76 -0.61
N TYR A 57 4.38 13.90 -0.52
CA TYR A 57 5.42 13.79 -1.54
C TYR A 57 5.14 12.62 -2.49
N VAL A 58 5.59 12.75 -3.73
CA VAL A 58 5.33 11.78 -4.80
C VAL A 58 6.66 11.24 -5.34
N THR A 59 6.59 10.08 -5.98
CA THR A 59 7.72 9.49 -6.72
C THR A 59 8.27 10.49 -7.73
N GLU A 60 9.59 10.58 -7.83
CA GLU A 60 10.28 11.47 -8.76
C GLU A 60 9.84 11.25 -10.21
N ARG A 61 9.83 12.34 -10.98
CA ARG A 61 9.47 12.27 -12.40
C ARG A 61 10.38 11.30 -13.15
N HIS A 62 9.79 10.41 -13.96
CA HIS A 62 10.45 9.37 -14.76
C HIS A 62 11.09 8.24 -13.92
N ALA A 63 10.92 8.26 -12.61
CA ALA A 63 11.28 7.14 -11.75
C ALA A 63 10.09 6.20 -11.56
N PHE A 64 10.41 4.93 -11.43
CA PHE A 64 9.50 3.88 -10.98
C PHE A 64 9.83 3.52 -9.53
N GLU A 65 8.83 3.20 -8.76
CA GLU A 65 8.98 2.58 -7.46
C GLU A 65 8.13 1.30 -7.39
N LEU A 66 8.80 0.16 -7.22
CA LEU A 66 8.15 -1.11 -6.95
C LEU A 66 8.02 -1.29 -5.45
N LYS A 67 6.80 -1.32 -4.97
CA LYS A 67 6.46 -1.53 -3.57
C LYS A 67 6.01 -2.98 -3.39
N LEU A 68 6.82 -3.80 -2.71
CA LEU A 68 6.48 -5.19 -2.38
C LEU A 68 5.89 -5.22 -0.97
N ALA A 69 4.77 -4.53 -0.82
CA ALA A 69 4.12 -4.37 0.47
C ALA A 69 2.98 -3.34 0.38
N PRO A 70 2.23 -3.14 1.47
CA PRO A 70 2.48 -3.72 2.78
C PRO A 70 2.08 -5.19 2.86
N VAL A 71 2.86 -5.99 3.57
CA VAL A 71 2.34 -7.23 4.17
C VAL A 71 1.77 -6.83 5.51
N ARG A 72 0.47 -7.03 5.70
CA ARG A 72 -0.21 -6.74 6.95
C ARG A 72 -0.79 -8.03 7.54
N LEU A 73 -0.36 -8.35 8.75
CA LEU A 73 -0.84 -9.50 9.52
C LEU A 73 -1.70 -8.97 10.67
N GLU A 74 -2.94 -9.41 10.74
CA GLU A 74 -3.88 -9.00 11.78
C GLU A 74 -4.32 -10.20 12.62
N ARG A 75 -4.46 -9.96 13.92
CA ARG A 75 -5.13 -10.88 14.84
C ARG A 75 -6.21 -10.14 15.59
N THR A 76 -7.45 -10.53 15.36
CA THR A 76 -8.59 -9.98 16.08
C THR A 76 -8.68 -10.53 17.51
N ASN A 77 -9.37 -9.84 18.40
CA ASN A 77 -9.64 -10.33 19.76
C ASN A 77 -10.47 -11.62 19.77
N GLY A 78 -11.25 -11.87 18.72
CA GLY A 78 -11.98 -13.13 18.49
C GLY A 78 -11.09 -14.30 18.05
N GLY A 79 -9.78 -14.09 17.90
CA GLY A 79 -8.82 -15.13 17.54
C GLY A 79 -8.71 -15.40 16.04
N ALA A 80 -9.41 -14.67 15.18
CA ALA A 80 -9.25 -14.77 13.73
C ALA A 80 -7.92 -14.15 13.29
N TYR A 81 -7.30 -14.78 12.28
CA TYR A 81 -6.08 -14.28 11.65
C TYR A 81 -6.38 -13.88 10.20
N ASN A 82 -6.02 -12.66 9.87
CA ASN A 82 -6.12 -12.14 8.53
C ASN A 82 -4.75 -11.62 8.09
N TRP A 83 -4.45 -11.69 6.81
CA TRP A 83 -3.31 -11.00 6.26
C TRP A 83 -3.62 -10.48 4.87
N GLY A 84 -2.95 -9.39 4.52
CA GLY A 84 -3.00 -8.77 3.21
C GLY A 84 -1.61 -8.50 2.70
N LEU A 85 -1.48 -8.44 1.39
CA LEU A 85 -0.30 -8.01 0.66
C LEU A 85 -0.77 -7.20 -0.53
N GLU A 86 -0.20 -6.03 -0.72
CA GLU A 86 -0.54 -5.17 -1.86
C GLU A 86 0.73 -4.78 -2.62
N PRO A 87 1.21 -5.61 -3.55
CA PRO A 87 2.27 -5.19 -4.46
C PRO A 87 1.76 -4.07 -5.35
N GLU A 88 2.55 -2.99 -5.43
CA GLU A 88 2.25 -1.80 -6.19
C GLU A 88 3.44 -1.39 -7.06
N ILE A 89 3.14 -0.74 -8.17
CA ILE A 89 4.11 -0.02 -8.98
C ILE A 89 3.67 1.43 -9.12
N ALA A 90 4.53 2.35 -8.70
CA ALA A 90 4.36 3.79 -8.85
C ALA A 90 5.24 4.29 -9.99
N LEU A 91 4.77 5.31 -10.70
CA LEU A 91 5.49 6.02 -11.75
C LEU A 91 5.26 7.53 -11.63
N GLY A 92 6.33 8.29 -11.48
CA GLY A 92 6.32 9.75 -11.62
C GLY A 92 6.14 10.15 -13.08
N ILE A 93 4.90 10.48 -13.48
CA ILE A 93 4.58 10.79 -14.90
C ILE A 93 4.82 12.25 -15.27
N LEU A 94 4.58 13.17 -14.34
CA LEU A 94 4.75 14.61 -14.49
C LEU A 94 5.45 15.18 -13.25
N PRO A 95 5.96 16.41 -13.30
CA PRO A 95 6.45 17.05 -12.09
C PRO A 95 5.39 17.02 -10.99
N ARG A 96 5.74 16.50 -9.83
CA ARG A 96 4.86 16.39 -8.65
C ARG A 96 3.56 15.59 -8.87
N THR A 97 3.60 14.63 -9.84
CA THR A 97 2.44 13.77 -10.12
C THR A 97 2.89 12.34 -10.33
N GLN A 98 2.32 11.42 -9.57
CA GLN A 98 2.52 10.00 -9.74
C GLN A 98 1.22 9.29 -10.09
N VAL A 99 1.34 8.16 -10.75
CA VAL A 99 0.29 7.15 -10.91
C VAL A 99 0.76 5.86 -10.27
N GLU A 100 -0.15 5.10 -9.69
CA GLU A 100 0.15 3.81 -9.07
C GLU A 100 -0.85 2.76 -9.55
N LEU A 101 -0.38 1.54 -9.63
CA LEU A 101 -1.17 0.35 -9.89
C LEU A 101 -0.85 -0.67 -8.82
N GLY A 102 -1.85 -1.05 -8.04
CA GLY A 102 -1.77 -2.03 -6.96
C GLY A 102 -2.67 -3.23 -7.19
N VAL A 103 -2.26 -4.38 -6.67
CA VAL A 103 -3.04 -5.62 -6.70
C VAL A 103 -3.20 -6.14 -5.28
N PRO A 104 -4.25 -5.73 -4.55
CA PRO A 104 -4.50 -6.20 -3.20
C PRO A 104 -4.81 -7.70 -3.19
N LEU A 105 -4.02 -8.44 -2.43
CA LEU A 105 -4.18 -9.86 -2.12
C LEU A 105 -4.60 -10.01 -0.68
N ALA A 106 -5.60 -10.83 -0.41
CA ALA A 106 -6.08 -11.07 0.93
C ALA A 106 -6.15 -12.55 1.29
N PHE A 107 -5.94 -12.80 2.55
CA PHE A 107 -6.22 -14.06 3.20
C PHE A 107 -7.03 -13.79 4.47
N MET A 108 -8.17 -14.46 4.58
CA MET A 108 -9.12 -14.29 5.69
C MET A 108 -9.46 -15.63 6.32
N GLU A 109 -9.51 -15.67 7.64
CA GLU A 109 -10.04 -16.79 8.40
C GLU A 109 -11.21 -16.30 9.26
N GLN A 110 -12.41 -16.78 8.97
CA GLN A 110 -13.61 -16.44 9.71
C GLN A 110 -14.48 -17.68 9.95
N GLY A 111 -14.79 -17.96 11.21
CA GLY A 111 -15.64 -19.11 11.57
C GLY A 111 -15.08 -20.46 11.12
N GLY A 112 -13.75 -20.62 11.05
CA GLY A 112 -13.09 -21.83 10.58
C GLY A 112 -13.03 -21.96 9.05
N VAL A 113 -13.61 -21.03 8.30
CA VAL A 113 -13.53 -20.98 6.83
C VAL A 113 -12.37 -20.08 6.42
N ARG A 114 -11.50 -20.60 5.58
CA ARG A 114 -10.34 -19.87 5.02
C ARG A 114 -10.63 -19.48 3.58
N ARG A 115 -10.36 -18.22 3.25
CA ARG A 115 -10.47 -17.69 1.88
C ARG A 115 -9.20 -16.94 1.55
N SER A 116 -8.72 -17.07 0.32
CA SER A 116 -7.58 -16.30 -0.19
C SER A 116 -7.79 -15.93 -1.65
N GLY A 117 -7.21 -14.83 -2.06
CA GLY A 117 -7.26 -14.40 -3.46
C GLY A 117 -7.05 -12.92 -3.66
N ILE A 118 -7.33 -12.48 -4.87
CA ILE A 118 -7.28 -11.07 -5.29
C ILE A 118 -8.53 -10.36 -4.75
N ALA A 119 -8.32 -9.21 -4.09
CA ALA A 119 -9.39 -8.41 -3.48
C ALA A 119 -9.71 -7.13 -4.29
N GLY A 120 -9.07 -6.93 -5.43
CA GLY A 120 -9.30 -5.79 -6.31
C GLY A 120 -8.15 -5.54 -7.26
N LEU A 121 -8.29 -4.48 -8.05
CA LEU A 121 -7.22 -3.81 -8.77
C LEU A 121 -7.31 -2.34 -8.38
N ASP A 122 -6.29 -1.83 -7.73
CA ASP A 122 -6.21 -0.43 -7.32
C ASP A 122 -5.46 0.40 -8.36
N LEU A 123 -6.05 1.52 -8.75
CA LEU A 123 -5.44 2.53 -9.61
C LEU A 123 -5.54 3.86 -8.90
N SER A 124 -4.41 4.54 -8.72
CA SER A 124 -4.39 5.85 -8.09
C SER A 124 -3.58 6.88 -8.87
N VAL A 125 -3.93 8.13 -8.63
CA VAL A 125 -3.19 9.32 -9.08
C VAL A 125 -3.04 10.25 -7.90
N MET A 126 -1.81 10.67 -7.61
CA MET A 126 -1.51 11.66 -6.59
C MET A 126 -0.80 12.86 -7.21
N HIS A 127 -1.24 14.06 -6.83
CA HIS A 127 -0.62 15.32 -7.24
C HIS A 127 -0.28 16.17 -6.03
N ASN A 128 0.99 16.56 -5.90
CA ASN A 128 1.45 17.53 -4.92
C ASN A 128 1.36 18.94 -5.51
N PHE A 129 0.58 19.82 -4.89
CA PHE A 129 0.30 21.16 -5.41
C PHE A 129 1.45 22.14 -5.18
N ASN A 130 2.18 21.99 -4.05
CA ASN A 130 3.23 22.92 -3.65
C ASN A 130 4.32 22.21 -2.85
N VAL A 131 5.53 22.72 -2.93
CA VAL A 131 6.57 22.41 -1.94
C VAL A 131 6.25 23.12 -0.63
N GLU A 132 6.68 22.54 0.45
CA GLU A 132 6.57 23.13 1.78
C GLU A 132 7.39 24.44 1.85
N THR A 133 6.82 25.44 2.50
CA THR A 133 7.48 26.73 2.78
C THR A 133 7.31 27.10 4.25
N GLU A 134 7.94 28.16 4.74
CA GLU A 134 7.77 28.61 6.12
C GLU A 134 6.31 28.89 6.50
N GLY A 135 5.50 29.37 5.56
CA GLY A 135 4.09 29.75 5.77
C GLY A 135 3.07 28.68 5.39
N LEU A 136 3.44 27.71 4.54
CA LEU A 136 2.49 26.74 3.98
C LEU A 136 3.00 25.30 4.11
N PRO A 137 2.17 24.35 4.55
CA PRO A 137 2.50 22.93 4.45
C PRO A 137 2.56 22.47 2.99
N ALA A 138 3.23 21.37 2.71
CA ALA A 138 3.05 20.66 1.46
C ALA A 138 1.64 20.08 1.41
N LEU A 139 0.94 20.31 0.30
CA LEU A 139 -0.43 19.84 0.09
C LEU A 139 -0.48 18.92 -1.12
N ALA A 140 -1.20 17.81 -0.99
CA ALA A 140 -1.44 16.89 -2.08
C ALA A 140 -2.90 16.42 -2.10
N LEU A 141 -3.33 15.95 -3.26
CA LEU A 141 -4.60 15.27 -3.47
C LEU A 141 -4.32 13.95 -4.16
N ARG A 142 -4.91 12.88 -3.62
CA ARG A 142 -4.89 11.55 -4.19
C ARG A 142 -6.30 11.15 -4.58
N ALA A 143 -6.44 10.58 -5.75
CA ALA A 143 -7.66 9.95 -6.24
C ALA A 143 -7.40 8.47 -6.49
N ASP A 144 -8.26 7.60 -5.96
CA ASP A 144 -8.14 6.15 -6.08
C ASP A 144 -9.39 5.56 -6.71
N VAL A 145 -9.22 4.47 -7.45
CA VAL A 145 -10.29 3.61 -7.95
C VAL A 145 -9.92 2.17 -7.67
N LEU A 146 -10.68 1.52 -6.78
CA LEU A 146 -10.61 0.08 -6.58
C LEU A 146 -11.62 -0.61 -7.51
N ALA A 147 -11.12 -1.29 -8.53
CA ALA A 147 -11.94 -2.08 -9.44
C ALA A 147 -12.25 -3.47 -8.84
N PRO A 148 -13.46 -4.02 -9.07
CA PRO A 148 -13.92 -5.29 -8.51
C PRO A 148 -13.34 -6.49 -9.27
N VAL A 149 -12.01 -6.69 -9.17
CA VAL A 149 -11.28 -7.77 -9.85
C VAL A 149 -10.85 -8.80 -8.81
N GLY A 150 -11.21 -10.06 -9.04
CA GLY A 150 -10.81 -11.18 -8.17
C GLY A 150 -11.95 -11.76 -7.33
N ASN A 151 -11.64 -12.88 -6.67
CA ASN A 151 -12.62 -13.68 -5.92
C ASN A 151 -12.93 -13.13 -4.52
N LEU A 152 -12.14 -12.20 -4.02
CA LEU A 152 -12.35 -11.49 -2.76
C LEU A 152 -12.67 -10.01 -2.97
N ALA A 153 -12.86 -9.58 -4.21
CA ALA A 153 -13.16 -8.20 -4.54
C ALA A 153 -14.54 -7.77 -4.00
N ALA A 154 -14.72 -6.46 -3.92
CA ALA A 154 -16.01 -5.85 -3.63
C ALA A 154 -17.03 -6.15 -4.75
N ASP A 155 -18.30 -5.92 -4.47
CA ASP A 155 -19.41 -6.12 -5.43
C ASP A 155 -19.45 -5.07 -6.56
N ARG A 156 -18.70 -4.00 -6.41
CA ARG A 156 -18.62 -2.87 -7.36
C ARG A 156 -17.29 -2.12 -7.21
N ALA A 157 -17.03 -1.24 -8.17
CA ALA A 157 -15.91 -0.30 -8.05
C ALA A 157 -16.21 0.77 -6.98
N TYR A 158 -15.17 1.13 -6.24
CA TYR A 158 -15.19 2.25 -5.29
C TYR A 158 -14.15 3.28 -5.71
N SER A 159 -14.51 4.55 -5.64
CA SER A 159 -13.58 5.65 -5.86
C SER A 159 -13.47 6.50 -4.61
N SER A 160 -12.27 6.99 -4.31
CA SER A 160 -12.03 7.86 -3.17
C SER A 160 -11.18 9.07 -3.52
N LEU A 161 -11.29 10.11 -2.71
CA LEU A 161 -10.42 11.27 -2.73
C LEU A 161 -9.81 11.45 -1.36
N THR A 162 -8.48 11.65 -1.33
CA THR A 162 -7.71 11.88 -0.10
C THR A 162 -6.99 13.22 -0.20
N GLY A 163 -7.30 14.12 0.71
CA GLY A 163 -6.50 15.33 0.95
C GLY A 163 -5.38 15.03 1.92
N ILE A 164 -4.17 15.50 1.62
CA ILE A 164 -2.95 15.23 2.36
C ILE A 164 -2.23 16.53 2.66
N ALA A 165 -1.78 16.71 3.88
CA ALA A 165 -0.97 17.84 4.29
C ALA A 165 0.23 17.36 5.11
N THR A 166 1.43 17.87 4.76
CA THR A 166 2.69 17.57 5.46
C THR A 166 3.35 18.86 5.93
N ARG A 167 3.75 18.91 7.20
CA ARG A 167 4.47 20.03 7.79
C ARG A 167 5.70 19.57 8.54
N THR A 168 6.85 20.14 8.18
CA THR A 168 8.15 19.84 8.78
C THR A 168 8.55 20.92 9.78
N TYR A 169 8.94 20.48 10.97
CA TYR A 169 9.57 21.31 12.00
C TYR A 169 10.98 20.76 12.29
N SER A 170 11.80 21.54 12.95
CA SER A 170 13.18 21.13 13.26
C SER A 170 13.28 19.85 14.10
N TRP A 171 12.23 19.46 14.80
CA TRP A 171 12.22 18.32 15.73
C TRP A 171 11.38 17.13 15.23
N ALA A 172 10.39 17.35 14.36
CA ALA A 172 9.55 16.30 13.77
C ALA A 172 8.78 16.82 12.55
N ARG A 173 8.21 15.89 11.74
CA ARG A 173 7.23 16.19 10.71
C ARG A 173 5.86 15.72 11.16
N PHE A 174 4.83 16.39 10.66
CA PHE A 174 3.42 16.07 10.91
C PHE A 174 2.72 15.86 9.60
N HIS A 175 1.88 14.84 9.55
CA HIS A 175 1.05 14.50 8.41
C HIS A 175 -0.40 14.44 8.85
N VAL A 176 -1.30 14.93 8.01
CA VAL A 176 -2.75 14.84 8.21
C VAL A 176 -3.36 14.39 6.89
N ASN A 177 -4.15 13.33 6.95
CA ASN A 177 -4.90 12.82 5.81
C ASN A 177 -6.40 12.84 6.11
N GLY A 178 -7.19 13.17 5.09
CA GLY A 178 -8.64 13.06 5.13
C GLY A 178 -9.15 12.47 3.83
N GLN A 179 -9.83 11.32 3.89
CA GLN A 179 -10.36 10.60 2.73
C GLN A 179 -11.87 10.48 2.79
N TYR A 180 -12.49 10.49 1.63
CA TYR A 180 -13.89 10.14 1.44
C TYR A 180 -14.06 9.20 0.26
N THR A 181 -14.80 8.08 0.47
CA THR A 181 -15.12 7.09 -0.56
C THR A 181 -16.55 7.28 -1.03
N PHE A 182 -16.71 7.42 -2.34
CA PHE A 182 -17.99 7.60 -3.02
C PHE A 182 -18.68 6.26 -3.30
N GLY A 183 -19.96 6.31 -3.55
CA GLY A 183 -20.78 5.16 -3.92
C GLY A 183 -21.68 4.66 -2.78
N ALA A 184 -22.53 3.70 -3.08
CA ALA A 184 -23.44 3.08 -2.13
C ALA A 184 -22.70 2.16 -1.15
N SER A 185 -23.32 1.84 -0.03
CA SER A 185 -22.83 0.78 0.86
C SER A 185 -22.80 -0.56 0.12
N PRO A 186 -21.85 -1.46 0.44
CA PRO A 186 -21.74 -2.75 -0.21
C PRO A 186 -22.99 -3.60 0.05
N ALA A 187 -23.42 -4.36 -0.96
CA ALA A 187 -24.54 -5.30 -0.83
C ALA A 187 -24.12 -6.55 -0.03
N SER A 188 -22.83 -6.88 -0.03
CA SER A 188 -22.25 -8.00 0.72
C SER A 188 -20.89 -7.61 1.27
N SER A 189 -20.49 -8.22 2.40
CA SER A 189 -19.15 -8.06 2.92
C SER A 189 -18.12 -8.73 1.99
N SER A 190 -17.01 -8.05 1.74
CA SER A 190 -15.85 -8.56 1.01
C SER A 190 -14.58 -8.30 1.82
N ALA A 191 -13.45 -8.90 1.44
CA ALA A 191 -12.17 -8.62 2.10
C ALA A 191 -11.86 -7.12 2.09
N ALA A 192 -12.02 -6.48 0.95
CA ALA A 192 -11.76 -5.05 0.79
C ALA A 192 -12.66 -4.17 1.67
N THR A 193 -13.93 -4.54 1.85
CA THR A 193 -14.90 -3.72 2.59
C THR A 193 -14.99 -4.07 4.07
N THR A 194 -14.58 -5.26 4.47
CA THR A 194 -14.63 -5.73 5.86
C THR A 194 -13.37 -5.35 6.64
N LEU A 195 -12.20 -5.53 6.03
CA LEU A 195 -10.91 -5.29 6.70
C LEU A 195 -10.40 -3.85 6.51
N GLY A 196 -11.10 -3.02 5.74
CA GLY A 196 -10.59 -1.72 5.32
C GLY A 196 -9.51 -1.84 4.26
N GLY A 197 -9.56 -2.93 3.52
CA GLY A 197 -8.57 -3.32 2.52
C GLY A 197 -7.42 -4.14 3.11
N PRO A 198 -6.92 -5.12 2.36
CA PRO A 198 -5.66 -5.78 2.67
C PRO A 198 -4.52 -4.83 2.26
N GLY A 199 -3.65 -4.52 3.18
CA GLY A 199 -2.50 -3.69 2.86
C GLY A 199 -2.75 -2.18 2.97
N ALA A 200 -2.42 -1.42 1.94
CA ALA A 200 -2.44 0.05 1.96
C ALA A 200 -3.83 0.65 1.80
N LEU A 201 -4.68 0.00 1.01
CA LEU A 201 -5.98 0.55 0.64
C LEU A 201 -6.99 0.49 1.79
N ASP A 202 -7.45 1.64 2.22
CA ASP A 202 -8.57 1.76 3.17
C ASP A 202 -9.86 2.11 2.40
N VAL A 203 -10.76 1.15 2.25
CA VAL A 203 -12.07 1.34 1.59
C VAL A 203 -13.14 1.61 2.64
N SER A 204 -12.94 2.65 3.42
CA SER A 204 -13.93 3.14 4.37
C SER A 204 -14.73 4.32 3.81
N ARG A 205 -15.92 4.60 4.37
CA ARG A 205 -16.75 5.73 3.97
C ARG A 205 -15.99 7.04 4.09
N TRP A 206 -15.31 7.20 5.20
CA TRP A 206 -14.33 8.24 5.41
C TRP A 206 -13.21 7.73 6.31
N PHE A 207 -12.06 8.32 6.15
CA PHE A 207 -10.89 8.15 6.97
C PHE A 207 -10.36 9.54 7.35
N ALA A 208 -9.89 9.68 8.57
CA ALA A 208 -9.19 10.88 9.02
C ALA A 208 -8.08 10.46 9.97
N GLY A 209 -6.85 10.82 9.65
CA GLY A 209 -5.68 10.41 10.41
C GLY A 209 -4.63 11.49 10.52
N ALA A 210 -3.82 11.37 11.56
CA ALA A 210 -2.63 12.17 11.77
C ALA A 210 -1.44 11.28 12.13
N ALA A 211 -0.27 11.63 11.63
CA ALA A 211 0.98 10.99 12.00
C ALA A 211 2.04 12.02 12.36
N ILE A 212 2.97 11.59 13.19
CA ILE A 212 4.18 12.31 13.52
C ILE A 212 5.37 11.41 13.20
N ASP A 213 6.38 11.94 12.54
CA ASP A 213 7.60 11.22 12.31
C ASP A 213 8.87 12.00 12.66
N LYS A 214 9.94 11.26 12.86
CA LYS A 214 11.28 11.79 13.06
C LYS A 214 12.28 11.03 12.20
N ALA A 215 12.89 11.74 11.28
CA ALA A 215 14.00 11.23 10.46
C ALA A 215 15.33 11.38 11.20
N TYR A 216 16.19 10.38 11.03
CA TYR A 216 17.58 10.32 11.51
C TYR A 216 18.52 10.17 10.30
N PRO A 217 18.91 11.28 9.65
CA PRO A 217 19.61 11.26 8.36
C PRO A 217 20.93 10.47 8.39
N LEU A 218 21.72 10.60 9.45
CA LEU A 218 23.00 9.89 9.57
C LEU A 218 22.87 8.36 9.67
N SER A 219 21.69 7.89 10.04
CA SER A 219 21.39 6.44 10.14
C SER A 219 20.43 5.98 9.05
N SER A 220 20.04 6.87 8.14
CA SER A 220 19.09 6.60 7.04
C SER A 220 17.80 5.91 7.50
N TYR A 221 17.24 6.42 8.60
CA TYR A 221 16.16 5.76 9.29
C TYR A 221 15.12 6.77 9.79
N LEU A 222 13.86 6.33 9.81
CA LEU A 222 12.70 7.10 10.23
C LEU A 222 11.90 6.31 11.26
N VAL A 223 11.41 7.01 12.29
CA VAL A 223 10.38 6.48 13.20
C VAL A 223 9.12 7.29 13.01
N THR A 224 7.99 6.61 13.00
CA THR A 224 6.67 7.24 12.85
C THR A 224 5.69 6.69 13.87
N ALA A 225 4.71 7.50 14.24
CA ALA A 225 3.55 7.09 15.01
C ALA A 225 2.30 7.74 14.42
N GLU A 226 1.20 7.02 14.43
CA GLU A 226 -0.08 7.48 13.88
C GLU A 226 -1.25 7.23 14.82
N PHE A 227 -2.29 8.02 14.60
CA PHE A 227 -3.64 7.78 15.12
C PHE A 227 -4.64 8.16 14.04
N TYR A 228 -5.60 7.27 13.78
CA TYR A 228 -6.66 7.56 12.83
C TYR A 228 -8.01 6.99 13.26
N GLY A 229 -9.07 7.61 12.73
CA GLY A 229 -10.43 7.11 12.76
C GLY A 229 -10.92 6.82 11.36
N ARG A 230 -11.72 5.76 11.20
CA ARG A 230 -12.39 5.45 9.95
C ARG A 230 -13.85 5.05 10.20
N LYS A 231 -14.70 5.35 9.25
CA LYS A 231 -16.08 4.88 9.21
C LYS A 231 -16.19 3.79 8.15
N PRO A 232 -16.49 2.53 8.52
CA PRO A 232 -16.74 1.48 7.54
C PRO A 232 -17.77 1.89 6.49
N LEU A 233 -17.70 1.30 5.29
CA LEU A 233 -18.68 1.54 4.22
C LEU A 233 -20.09 1.13 4.62
N ASP A 234 -20.23 0.10 5.44
CA ASP A 234 -21.48 -0.26 6.09
C ASP A 234 -21.86 0.82 7.10
N SER A 235 -22.95 1.51 6.82
CA SER A 235 -23.43 2.62 7.63
C SER A 235 -23.85 2.21 9.05
N SER A 236 -24.19 0.94 9.27
CA SER A 236 -24.60 0.41 10.57
C SER A 236 -23.43 0.25 11.55
N GLN A 237 -22.20 0.09 11.06
CA GLN A 237 -21.02 -0.06 11.90
C GLN A 237 -20.59 1.27 12.51
N ALA A 238 -20.05 1.25 13.71
CA ALA A 238 -19.52 2.43 14.39
C ALA A 238 -18.19 2.89 13.77
N VAL A 239 -17.76 4.11 14.12
CA VAL A 239 -16.42 4.60 13.79
C VAL A 239 -15.38 3.75 14.51
N GLU A 240 -14.35 3.33 13.80
CA GLU A 240 -13.23 2.57 14.33
C GLU A 240 -12.01 3.48 14.50
N TYR A 241 -11.28 3.28 15.60
CA TYR A 241 -10.06 4.01 15.90
C TYR A 241 -8.87 3.07 15.93
N THR A 242 -7.74 3.55 15.42
CA THR A 242 -6.49 2.78 15.36
C THR A 242 -5.33 3.66 15.80
N ALA A 243 -4.41 3.06 16.54
CA ALA A 243 -3.11 3.66 16.86
C ALA A 243 -2.00 2.72 16.37
N GLY A 244 -0.97 3.29 15.79
CA GLY A 244 0.14 2.53 15.23
C GLY A 244 1.46 3.26 15.34
N THR A 245 2.54 2.51 15.16
CA THR A 245 3.90 3.03 15.06
C THR A 245 4.70 2.17 14.10
N GLY A 246 5.73 2.74 13.52
CA GLY A 246 6.57 2.02 12.60
C GLY A 246 7.92 2.69 12.37
N THR A 247 8.72 2.03 11.57
CA THR A 247 10.03 2.52 11.18
C THR A 247 10.28 2.20 9.72
N ARG A 248 11.05 3.04 9.04
CA ARG A 248 11.56 2.83 7.69
C ARG A 248 13.06 3.01 7.70
N PHE A 249 13.75 2.12 7.02
CA PHE A 249 15.21 2.09 6.95
C PHE A 249 15.64 1.99 5.49
N GLN A 250 16.52 2.88 5.04
CA GLN A 250 17.10 2.85 3.71
C GLN A 250 18.33 1.97 3.70
N LEU A 251 18.23 0.81 3.07
CA LEU A 251 19.32 -0.15 2.97
C LEU A 251 20.33 0.24 1.87
N SER A 252 19.84 0.86 0.79
CA SER A 252 20.64 1.43 -0.29
C SER A 252 19.91 2.65 -0.88
N PRO A 253 20.54 3.46 -1.75
CA PRO A 253 19.84 4.59 -2.39
C PRO A 253 18.54 4.21 -3.11
N THR A 254 18.41 2.96 -3.53
CA THR A 254 17.26 2.47 -4.28
C THR A 254 16.36 1.49 -3.51
N LEU A 255 16.74 1.10 -2.29
CA LEU A 255 16.00 0.10 -1.50
C LEU A 255 15.75 0.57 -0.09
N ALA A 256 14.48 0.68 0.28
CA ALA A 256 14.04 0.92 1.64
C ALA A 256 13.24 -0.28 2.16
N LEU A 257 13.38 -0.56 3.45
CA LEU A 257 12.61 -1.54 4.19
C LEU A 257 11.79 -0.81 5.26
N ASP A 258 10.61 -1.31 5.55
CA ASP A 258 9.76 -0.76 6.58
C ASP A 258 9.09 -1.85 7.41
N GLY A 259 8.67 -1.49 8.61
CA GLY A 259 7.91 -2.35 9.48
C GLY A 259 7.21 -1.55 10.56
N GLY A 260 6.05 -2.03 10.97
CA GLY A 260 5.25 -1.36 11.96
C GLY A 260 4.36 -2.31 12.73
N PHE A 261 3.77 -1.82 13.78
CA PHE A 261 2.71 -2.49 14.51
C PHE A 261 1.68 -1.50 15.01
N GLY A 262 0.49 -1.98 15.25
CA GLY A 262 -0.55 -1.15 15.79
C GLY A 262 -1.71 -1.95 16.37
N ARG A 263 -2.71 -1.21 16.82
CA ARG A 263 -3.90 -1.78 17.42
C ARG A 263 -5.14 -1.05 16.95
N ARG A 264 -6.11 -1.82 16.48
CA ARG A 264 -7.47 -1.35 16.32
C ARG A 264 -8.12 -1.35 17.70
N LEU A 265 -8.54 -0.17 18.17
CA LEU A 265 -8.93 0.07 19.57
C LEU A 265 -10.37 -0.32 19.86
N ASN A 266 -11.21 -0.31 18.83
CA ASN A 266 -12.63 -0.66 18.93
C ASN A 266 -13.13 -1.26 17.61
N GLY A 267 -14.42 -1.62 17.56
CA GLY A 267 -15.05 -2.25 16.41
C GLY A 267 -15.01 -3.77 16.42
N PRO A 268 -15.70 -4.43 15.48
CA PRO A 268 -15.79 -5.89 15.43
C PRO A 268 -14.45 -6.57 15.16
N GLU A 269 -13.56 -5.90 14.45
CA GLU A 269 -12.21 -6.38 14.11
C GLU A 269 -11.15 -5.84 15.08
N GLN A 270 -11.54 -5.47 16.31
CA GLN A 270 -10.59 -5.03 17.34
C GLN A 270 -9.46 -6.04 17.52
N GLY A 271 -8.21 -5.58 17.49
CA GLY A 271 -7.06 -6.48 17.58
C GLY A 271 -5.74 -5.80 17.30
N TRP A 272 -4.69 -6.62 17.20
CA TRP A 272 -3.34 -6.19 16.88
C TRP A 272 -3.01 -6.48 15.42
N TYR A 273 -2.17 -5.64 14.83
CA TYR A 273 -1.57 -5.90 13.52
C TYR A 273 -0.07 -5.61 13.52
N VAL A 274 0.63 -6.24 12.62
CA VAL A 274 2.00 -5.92 12.24
C VAL A 274 2.08 -5.71 10.73
N THR A 275 2.94 -4.82 10.29
CA THR A 275 3.20 -4.55 8.87
C THR A 275 4.67 -4.71 8.55
N PHE A 276 4.95 -5.15 7.32
CA PHE A 276 6.29 -5.21 6.74
C PHE A 276 6.22 -4.77 5.30
N GLY A 277 7.30 -4.15 4.82
CA GLY A 277 7.36 -3.70 3.47
C GLY A 277 8.75 -3.44 2.94
N SER A 278 8.82 -3.32 1.62
CA SER A 278 10.00 -2.84 0.92
C SER A 278 9.60 -1.97 -0.27
N ALA A 279 10.42 -0.98 -0.59
CA ALA A 279 10.31 -0.19 -1.79
C ALA A 279 11.62 -0.23 -2.56
N TYR A 280 11.53 -0.44 -3.86
CA TYR A 280 12.67 -0.44 -4.77
C TYR A 280 12.45 0.59 -5.89
N ALA A 281 13.26 1.66 -5.89
CA ALA A 281 13.23 2.70 -6.90
C ALA A 281 14.19 2.37 -8.06
N PHE A 282 13.73 2.60 -9.29
CA PHE A 282 14.51 2.39 -10.50
C PHE A 282 14.04 3.30 -11.62
N SER A 283 14.83 3.41 -12.68
CA SER A 283 14.45 4.10 -13.93
C SER A 283 14.63 3.16 -15.13
N ILE A 284 13.88 3.43 -16.19
CA ILE A 284 13.98 2.71 -17.46
C ILE A 284 14.39 3.73 -18.53
N PRO A 285 15.72 3.89 -18.81
CA PRO A 285 16.21 4.91 -19.74
C PRO A 285 15.61 4.80 -21.14
N ALA A 286 15.25 3.59 -21.56
CA ALA A 286 14.62 3.37 -22.88
C ALA A 286 13.22 4.02 -23.01
N LEU A 287 12.50 4.19 -21.90
CA LEU A 287 11.19 4.84 -21.89
C LEU A 287 11.28 6.36 -21.81
N PHE A 288 12.38 6.87 -21.26
CA PHE A 288 12.60 8.31 -21.05
C PHE A 288 13.97 8.75 -21.57
N PRO A 289 14.21 8.67 -22.91
CA PRO A 289 15.46 9.07 -23.51
C PRO A 289 15.66 10.59 -23.30
N GLY A 290 16.71 10.96 -22.56
CA GLY A 290 17.02 12.36 -22.23
C GLY A 290 16.65 12.81 -20.82
N ALA A 291 16.05 11.98 -20.01
CA ALA A 291 15.98 12.17 -18.57
C ALA A 291 17.36 11.86 -17.96
N ARG A 292 18.18 12.91 -17.80
CA ARG A 292 19.49 12.91 -17.11
C ARG A 292 19.42 13.84 -15.93
#